data_846a9043b66a8036e31c33536876e996
#
_entry.id   846a9043b66a8036e31c33536876e996
#
_cell.length_a   1.000
_cell.length_b   1.000
_cell.length_c   1.000
_cell.angle_alpha   90.00
_cell.angle_beta   90.00
_cell.angle_gamma   90.00
#
_symmetry.space_group_name_H-M   'P 1'
#
loop_
_entity.id
_entity.type
_entity.pdbx_description
1 polymer ?
#
loop_
_entity_poly.entity_id
_entity_poly.type
_entity_poly.pdbx_seq_one_letter_code
_entity_poly.pdbx_strand_id
1 'polypeptide(L)'
;MKCIIIYFSQSGNTKKMAYAAREGIHKAMGQCHIVPITRLDVRDLVGYDLIGVGSPCWLGVPFHVERLINTIPALSDKHAFTFCTHGAKGERFLPEMVRLLMKKGLTVIGTRDWYCSVNHPLIPKPYLTDGHPDEIDLQEAENFGREMVEISRRVYAGETNLIPEVPPMLPPRTLSRPQFKKKLNTKKCLYPECSLCMDHCRLKIIDLSQSPPVFPEECQPCYFCELICPTGAIEADYESDAELETGRAKTMFTEALEKAEAEGRFRRLTPVEKVGWDTPFYKFFRTHPRYVIPEDDRDE
;
A
#
# COMPACT_ATOMS: atom_id res chain seq x y z
N MET A 1 -20.44 11.80 15.21
CA MET A 1 -19.73 11.13 14.09
C MET A 1 -18.50 10.43 14.64
N LYS A 2 -18.30 9.14 14.32
CA LYS A 2 -17.12 8.33 14.71
C LYS A 2 -16.36 7.98 13.44
N CYS A 3 -15.03 8.02 13.49
CA CYS A 3 -14.19 7.71 12.34
C CYS A 3 -13.23 6.55 12.63
N ILE A 4 -12.98 5.73 11.60
CA ILE A 4 -11.92 4.73 11.59
C ILE A 4 -11.14 4.82 10.27
N ILE A 5 -9.82 4.70 10.34
CA ILE A 5 -8.97 4.47 9.16
C ILE A 5 -8.47 3.02 9.21
N ILE A 6 -8.72 2.31 8.13
CA ILE A 6 -8.22 0.95 7.87
C ILE A 6 -7.06 1.10 6.89
N TYR A 7 -5.90 0.53 7.19
CA TYR A 7 -4.79 0.61 6.27
C TYR A 7 -4.08 -0.73 6.05
N PHE A 8 -3.55 -0.87 4.85
CA PHE A 8 -2.52 -1.85 4.53
C PHE A 8 -1.23 -1.13 4.21
N SER A 9 -0.15 -1.51 4.88
CA SER A 9 1.18 -0.98 4.60
C SER A 9 2.19 -2.11 4.68
N GLN A 10 3.13 -2.16 3.75
CA GLN A 10 4.17 -3.18 3.70
C GLN A 10 5.50 -2.62 4.21
N SER A 11 5.90 -1.47 3.71
CA SER A 11 7.17 -0.83 4.02
C SER A 11 7.02 0.49 4.79
N GLY A 12 5.87 0.71 5.42
CA GLY A 12 5.61 1.85 6.29
C GLY A 12 5.04 3.10 5.62
N ASN A 13 5.18 3.28 4.31
CA ASN A 13 4.76 4.53 3.65
C ASN A 13 3.26 4.81 3.78
N THR A 14 2.41 3.84 3.42
CA THR A 14 0.96 3.99 3.58
C THR A 14 0.56 4.18 5.05
N LYS A 15 1.26 3.53 5.99
CA LYS A 15 1.06 3.73 7.43
C LYS A 15 1.29 5.19 7.81
N LYS A 16 2.43 5.77 7.42
CA LYS A 16 2.73 7.20 7.68
C LYS A 16 1.62 8.12 7.18
N MET A 17 1.15 7.92 5.94
CA MET A 17 0.07 8.71 5.35
C MET A 17 -1.26 8.50 6.10
N ALA A 18 -1.56 7.27 6.53
CA ALA A 18 -2.76 6.96 7.31
C ALA A 18 -2.75 7.67 8.69
N TYR A 19 -1.59 7.67 9.36
CA TYR A 19 -1.44 8.37 10.65
C TYR A 19 -1.53 9.89 10.49
N ALA A 20 -0.94 10.45 9.44
CA ALA A 20 -1.07 11.88 9.14
C ALA A 20 -2.53 12.28 8.86
N ALA A 21 -3.25 11.50 8.05
CA ALA A 21 -4.68 11.71 7.81
C ALA A 21 -5.50 11.60 9.12
N ARG A 22 -5.17 10.61 9.98
CA ARG A 22 -5.78 10.47 11.31
C ARG A 22 -5.59 11.72 12.16
N GLU A 23 -4.40 12.31 12.17
CA GLU A 23 -4.13 13.56 12.93
C GLU A 23 -5.03 14.71 12.45
N GLY A 24 -5.22 14.85 11.14
CA GLY A 24 -6.15 15.84 10.58
C GLY A 24 -7.59 15.62 11.03
N ILE A 25 -8.05 14.37 11.00
CA ILE A 25 -9.37 13.97 11.50
C ILE A 25 -9.49 14.23 13.00
N HIS A 26 -8.46 13.84 13.79
CA HIS A 26 -8.44 14.03 15.23
C HIS A 26 -8.58 15.53 15.60
N LYS A 27 -7.83 16.41 14.93
CA LYS A 27 -7.92 17.87 15.11
C LYS A 27 -9.33 18.42 14.77
N ALA A 28 -10.03 17.79 13.80
CA ALA A 28 -11.35 18.25 13.34
C ALA A 28 -12.52 17.72 14.18
N MET A 29 -12.41 16.53 14.76
CA MET A 29 -13.54 15.89 15.46
C MET A 29 -13.20 15.21 16.80
N GLY A 30 -11.97 15.29 17.26
CA GLY A 30 -11.53 14.83 18.58
C GLY A 30 -11.16 13.35 18.67
N GLN A 31 -11.67 12.48 17.80
CA GLN A 31 -11.37 11.05 17.85
C GLN A 31 -11.41 10.39 16.46
N CYS A 32 -10.35 9.65 16.13
CA CYS A 32 -10.30 8.76 14.98
C CYS A 32 -9.53 7.49 15.35
N HIS A 33 -10.14 6.34 15.17
CA HIS A 33 -9.48 5.05 15.32
C HIS A 33 -8.65 4.76 14.08
N ILE A 34 -7.58 3.99 14.23
CA ILE A 34 -6.76 3.52 13.12
C ILE A 34 -6.39 2.06 13.36
N VAL A 35 -6.47 1.24 12.32
CA VAL A 35 -6.24 -0.21 12.44
C VAL A 35 -5.64 -0.76 11.16
N PRO A 36 -4.60 -1.61 11.23
CA PRO A 36 -4.15 -2.36 10.06
C PRO A 36 -5.18 -3.42 9.66
N ILE A 37 -5.24 -3.76 8.37
CA ILE A 37 -6.19 -4.75 7.83
C ILE A 37 -6.12 -6.10 8.54
N THR A 38 -4.98 -6.44 9.14
CA THR A 38 -4.76 -7.74 9.83
C THR A 38 -5.43 -7.84 11.19
N ARG A 39 -5.87 -6.70 11.75
CA ARG A 39 -6.51 -6.62 13.08
C ARG A 39 -7.96 -6.15 13.03
N LEU A 40 -8.46 -5.83 11.84
CA LEU A 40 -9.82 -5.37 11.70
C LEU A 40 -10.81 -6.50 11.95
N ASP A 41 -11.74 -6.31 12.88
CA ASP A 41 -13.01 -7.03 12.86
C ASP A 41 -14.00 -6.23 11.99
N VAL A 42 -14.34 -6.77 10.83
CA VAL A 42 -15.23 -6.07 9.88
C VAL A 42 -16.62 -5.77 10.44
N ARG A 43 -17.03 -6.49 11.52
CA ARG A 43 -18.31 -6.27 12.21
C ARG A 43 -18.33 -4.96 12.97
N ASP A 44 -17.17 -4.49 13.43
CA ASP A 44 -17.06 -3.24 14.19
C ASP A 44 -17.37 -2.00 13.34
N LEU A 45 -17.26 -2.14 12.00
CA LEU A 45 -17.50 -1.04 11.07
C LEU A 45 -18.92 -0.46 11.12
N VAL A 46 -19.87 -1.24 11.60
CA VAL A 46 -21.26 -0.75 11.83
C VAL A 46 -21.27 0.43 12.83
N GLY A 47 -20.32 0.47 13.77
CA GLY A 47 -20.21 1.52 14.78
C GLY A 47 -19.60 2.85 14.32
N TYR A 48 -19.16 2.97 13.04
CA TYR A 48 -18.51 4.16 12.52
C TYR A 48 -19.36 4.85 11.45
N ASP A 49 -19.27 6.16 11.39
CA ASP A 49 -19.99 7.01 10.41
C ASP A 49 -19.09 7.33 9.20
N LEU A 50 -17.78 7.48 9.43
CA LEU A 50 -16.77 7.79 8.43
C LEU A 50 -15.66 6.72 8.42
N ILE A 51 -15.44 6.07 7.28
CA ILE A 51 -14.52 4.96 7.11
C ILE A 51 -13.45 5.32 6.07
N GLY A 52 -12.20 5.44 6.50
CA GLY A 52 -11.05 5.61 5.61
C GLY A 52 -10.43 4.27 5.23
N VAL A 53 -10.01 4.12 3.97
CA VAL A 53 -9.27 2.93 3.50
C VAL A 53 -8.01 3.35 2.76
N GLY A 54 -6.85 3.02 3.31
CA GLY A 54 -5.55 3.32 2.74
C GLY A 54 -4.77 2.06 2.33
N SER A 55 -4.13 2.07 1.15
CA SER A 55 -3.35 0.94 0.66
C SER A 55 -2.27 1.36 -0.34
N PRO A 56 -1.16 0.64 -0.47
CA PRO A 56 -0.30 0.82 -1.63
C PRO A 56 -1.02 0.38 -2.90
N CYS A 57 -0.72 1.04 -4.00
CA CYS A 57 -1.17 0.61 -5.33
C CYS A 57 -0.21 -0.45 -5.89
N TRP A 58 -0.68 -1.66 -6.05
CA TRP A 58 0.05 -2.74 -6.74
C TRP A 58 -0.50 -2.95 -8.15
N LEU A 59 -0.36 -1.95 -9.01
CA LEU A 59 -1.01 -1.88 -10.31
C LEU A 59 -2.57 -1.92 -10.21
N GLY A 60 -3.16 -1.49 -9.11
CA GLY A 60 -4.55 -1.52 -8.68
C GLY A 60 -4.66 -1.90 -7.23
N VAL A 61 -5.86 -2.24 -6.79
CA VAL A 61 -6.10 -2.70 -5.42
C VAL A 61 -5.40 -4.04 -5.19
N PRO A 62 -4.58 -4.19 -4.12
CA PRO A 62 -4.00 -5.48 -3.78
C PRO A 62 -5.09 -6.52 -3.47
N PHE A 63 -4.92 -7.73 -3.96
CA PHE A 63 -5.91 -8.81 -3.83
C PHE A 63 -6.38 -9.06 -2.39
N HIS A 64 -5.47 -9.07 -1.43
CA HIS A 64 -5.84 -9.29 -0.02
C HIS A 64 -6.62 -8.13 0.58
N VAL A 65 -6.42 -6.90 0.10
CA VAL A 65 -7.25 -5.73 0.45
C VAL A 65 -8.64 -5.88 -0.17
N GLU A 66 -8.71 -6.22 -1.45
CA GLU A 66 -9.97 -6.51 -2.14
C GLU A 66 -10.75 -7.63 -1.44
N ARG A 67 -10.06 -8.74 -1.08
CA ARG A 67 -10.66 -9.85 -0.34
C ARG A 67 -11.23 -9.38 0.98
N LEU A 68 -10.49 -8.59 1.77
CA LEU A 68 -10.99 -8.02 3.02
C LEU A 68 -12.24 -7.15 2.78
N ILE A 69 -12.18 -6.20 1.83
CA ILE A 69 -13.34 -5.34 1.54
C ILE A 69 -14.56 -6.18 1.17
N ASN A 70 -14.37 -7.27 0.45
CA ASN A 70 -15.47 -8.18 0.09
C ASN A 70 -16.08 -8.90 1.29
N THR A 71 -15.41 -9.02 2.43
CA THR A 71 -15.98 -9.57 3.68
C THR A 71 -16.74 -8.54 4.52
N ILE A 72 -16.61 -7.24 4.24
CA ILE A 72 -17.35 -6.18 4.94
C ILE A 72 -18.85 -6.39 4.70
N PRO A 73 -19.69 -6.33 5.76
CA PRO A 73 -21.14 -6.38 5.59
C PRO A 73 -21.64 -5.16 4.81
N ALA A 74 -22.88 -5.18 4.36
CA ALA A 74 -23.51 -3.99 3.80
C ALA A 74 -23.61 -2.88 4.86
N LEU A 75 -23.16 -1.67 4.49
CA LEU A 75 -23.05 -0.50 5.37
C LEU A 75 -23.77 0.69 4.71
N SER A 76 -25.09 0.79 4.88
CA SER A 76 -25.86 1.94 4.40
C SER A 76 -25.67 3.16 5.30
N ASP A 77 -25.91 4.34 4.73
CA ASP A 77 -25.91 5.64 5.41
C ASP A 77 -24.57 5.98 6.11
N LYS A 78 -23.45 5.50 5.53
CA LYS A 78 -22.10 5.79 6.00
C LYS A 78 -21.24 6.35 4.89
N HIS A 79 -20.33 7.23 5.28
CA HIS A 79 -19.38 7.82 4.36
C HIS A 79 -18.06 7.07 4.36
N ALA A 80 -17.39 7.04 3.20
CA ALA A 80 -16.05 6.52 3.07
C ALA A 80 -15.15 7.49 2.32
N PHE A 81 -13.85 7.40 2.58
CA PHE A 81 -12.81 7.98 1.75
C PHE A 81 -11.71 6.97 1.52
N THR A 82 -10.96 7.12 0.45
CA THR A 82 -9.87 6.21 0.16
C THR A 82 -8.64 6.94 -0.35
N PHE A 83 -7.48 6.34 -0.08
CA PHE A 83 -6.21 6.87 -0.57
C PHE A 83 -5.23 5.75 -0.90
N CYS A 84 -4.28 6.05 -1.78
CA CYS A 84 -3.21 5.13 -2.05
C CYS A 84 -1.83 5.79 -2.07
N THR A 85 -0.81 4.96 -1.87
CA THR A 85 0.59 5.31 -2.08
C THR A 85 1.14 4.51 -3.26
N HIS A 86 1.95 5.15 -4.09
CA HIS A 86 2.50 4.51 -5.29
C HIS A 86 3.85 5.12 -5.68
N GLY A 87 4.62 4.41 -6.51
CA GLY A 87 5.91 4.86 -6.99
C GLY A 87 5.89 5.53 -8.37
N ALA A 88 4.75 5.51 -9.07
CA ALA A 88 4.62 6.14 -10.37
C ALA A 88 3.16 6.42 -10.75
N LYS A 89 2.25 5.44 -10.59
CA LYS A 89 0.86 5.54 -11.05
C LYS A 89 -0.12 4.95 -10.05
N GLY A 90 -1.07 5.78 -9.58
CA GLY A 90 -2.20 5.37 -8.73
C GLY A 90 -3.52 5.19 -9.49
N GLU A 91 -3.55 5.51 -10.78
CA GLU A 91 -4.74 5.71 -11.61
C GLU A 91 -5.78 4.58 -11.56
N ARG A 92 -5.32 3.32 -11.46
CA ARG A 92 -6.21 2.15 -11.41
C ARG A 92 -6.77 1.90 -10.01
N PHE A 93 -6.00 2.22 -8.98
CA PHE A 93 -6.39 1.93 -7.60
C PHE A 93 -7.68 2.66 -7.20
N LEU A 94 -7.73 3.97 -7.42
CA LEU A 94 -8.85 4.80 -6.97
C LEU A 94 -10.19 4.35 -7.57
N PRO A 95 -10.34 4.19 -8.90
CA PRO A 95 -11.61 3.71 -9.46
C PRO A 95 -12.01 2.31 -9.03
N GLU A 96 -11.05 1.39 -8.81
CA GLU A 96 -11.32 0.05 -8.31
C GLU A 96 -11.82 0.10 -6.86
N MET A 97 -11.11 0.83 -5.97
CA MET A 97 -11.44 0.92 -4.56
C MET A 97 -12.79 1.64 -4.33
N VAL A 98 -13.03 2.74 -5.03
CA VAL A 98 -14.32 3.45 -4.94
C VAL A 98 -15.48 2.49 -5.22
N ARG A 99 -15.40 1.70 -6.29
CA ARG A 99 -16.46 0.75 -6.64
C ARG A 99 -16.60 -0.40 -5.65
N LEU A 100 -15.48 -0.88 -5.08
CA LEU A 100 -15.53 -1.89 -4.02
C LEU A 100 -16.26 -1.36 -2.79
N LEU A 101 -15.97 -0.14 -2.35
CA LEU A 101 -16.63 0.50 -1.21
C LEU A 101 -18.12 0.78 -1.50
N MET A 102 -18.44 1.30 -2.68
CA MET A 102 -19.83 1.52 -3.10
C MET A 102 -20.65 0.24 -3.14
N LYS A 103 -20.08 -0.90 -3.56
CA LYS A 103 -20.74 -2.22 -3.50
C LYS A 103 -21.11 -2.64 -2.08
N LYS A 104 -20.48 -2.04 -1.06
CA LYS A 104 -20.81 -2.25 0.34
C LYS A 104 -21.83 -1.26 0.89
N GLY A 105 -22.38 -0.40 0.04
CA GLY A 105 -23.39 0.61 0.41
C GLY A 105 -22.79 1.90 0.96
N LEU A 106 -21.46 2.07 0.88
CA LEU A 106 -20.78 3.27 1.36
C LEU A 106 -20.85 4.41 0.34
N THR A 107 -21.10 5.63 0.80
CA THR A 107 -20.97 6.83 -0.02
C THR A 107 -19.53 7.32 0.05
N VAL A 108 -18.80 7.22 -1.07
CA VAL A 108 -17.40 7.66 -1.13
C VAL A 108 -17.36 9.17 -1.36
N ILE A 109 -16.84 9.91 -0.39
CA ILE A 109 -16.83 11.37 -0.37
C ILE A 109 -15.47 11.99 -0.72
N GLY A 110 -14.43 11.20 -0.89
CA GLY A 110 -13.11 11.70 -1.27
C GLY A 110 -12.12 10.61 -1.60
N THR A 111 -11.17 10.96 -2.47
CA THR A 111 -10.08 10.10 -2.90
C THR A 111 -8.78 10.89 -3.01
N ARG A 112 -7.63 10.29 -2.67
CA ARG A 112 -6.31 10.91 -2.82
C ARG A 112 -5.25 9.86 -3.13
N ASP A 113 -4.18 10.28 -3.79
CA ASP A 113 -2.99 9.46 -3.98
C ASP A 113 -1.72 10.28 -3.69
N TRP A 114 -0.65 9.57 -3.27
CA TRP A 114 0.64 10.18 -3.00
C TRP A 114 1.78 9.35 -3.58
N TYR A 115 2.76 10.03 -4.10
CA TYR A 115 4.02 9.41 -4.50
C TYR A 115 4.82 9.02 -3.25
N CYS A 116 5.36 7.81 -3.26
CA CYS A 116 6.16 7.30 -2.15
C CYS A 116 7.30 6.43 -2.65
N SER A 117 8.34 6.28 -1.84
CA SER A 117 9.44 5.36 -2.10
C SER A 117 8.93 3.95 -2.39
N VAL A 118 9.48 3.33 -3.43
CA VAL A 118 9.13 1.97 -3.84
C VAL A 118 10.13 0.97 -3.30
N ASN A 119 9.66 -0.03 -2.56
CA ASN A 119 10.47 -1.13 -2.06
C ASN A 119 10.14 -2.44 -2.81
N HIS A 120 9.90 -2.34 -4.10
CA HIS A 120 9.72 -3.51 -4.97
C HIS A 120 11.09 -4.05 -5.40
N PRO A 121 11.34 -5.37 -5.32
CA PRO A 121 12.65 -5.95 -5.59
C PRO A 121 13.29 -5.59 -6.93
N LEU A 122 12.48 -5.43 -7.97
CA LEU A 122 12.95 -5.12 -9.33
C LEU A 122 13.08 -3.61 -9.63
N ILE A 123 12.61 -2.75 -8.74
CA ILE A 123 12.78 -1.30 -8.89
C ILE A 123 14.19 -0.92 -8.41
N PRO A 124 14.91 -0.05 -9.15
CA PRO A 124 16.27 0.37 -8.77
C PRO A 124 16.29 1.15 -7.46
N LYS A 125 17.43 1.18 -6.80
CA LYS A 125 17.72 2.04 -5.65
C LYS A 125 19.08 2.74 -5.82
N PRO A 126 19.14 4.07 -5.67
CA PRO A 126 18.01 5.01 -5.49
C PRO A 126 17.04 5.05 -6.65
N TYR A 127 15.80 5.48 -6.38
CA TYR A 127 14.74 5.62 -7.37
C TYR A 127 14.12 7.02 -7.34
N LEU A 128 13.43 7.40 -8.40
CA LEU A 128 12.88 8.75 -8.63
C LEU A 128 11.97 9.27 -7.51
N THR A 129 11.26 8.37 -6.83
CA THR A 129 10.35 8.71 -5.72
C THR A 129 10.96 8.51 -4.34
N ASP A 130 12.26 8.21 -4.25
CA ASP A 130 12.90 8.10 -2.94
C ASP A 130 12.96 9.48 -2.26
N GLY A 131 12.76 9.47 -0.94
CA GLY A 131 12.56 10.64 -0.12
C GLY A 131 11.10 10.90 0.25
N HIS A 132 10.15 10.35 -0.51
CA HIS A 132 8.72 10.41 -0.20
C HIS A 132 8.26 9.20 0.64
N PRO A 133 7.27 9.39 1.57
CA PRO A 133 6.68 10.67 1.91
C PRO A 133 7.62 11.52 2.77
N ASP A 134 7.67 12.83 2.51
CA ASP A 134 8.32 13.81 3.37
C ASP A 134 7.29 14.63 4.16
N GLU A 135 7.74 15.67 4.88
CA GLU A 135 6.88 16.50 5.72
C GLU A 135 5.78 17.22 4.93
N ILE A 136 6.01 17.56 3.66
CA ILE A 136 4.99 18.20 2.81
C ILE A 136 3.88 17.19 2.49
N ASP A 137 4.25 15.97 2.11
CA ASP A 137 3.30 14.90 1.83
C ASP A 137 2.46 14.56 3.07
N LEU A 138 3.10 14.51 4.24
CA LEU A 138 2.42 14.27 5.51
C LEU A 138 1.44 15.39 5.86
N GLN A 139 1.84 16.66 5.63
CA GLN A 139 0.95 17.79 5.85
C GLN A 139 -0.25 17.78 4.87
N GLU A 140 -0.05 17.36 3.63
CA GLU A 140 -1.15 17.16 2.68
C GLU A 140 -2.12 16.08 3.15
N ALA A 141 -1.61 14.97 3.69
CA ALA A 141 -2.44 13.90 4.22
C ALA A 141 -3.23 14.34 5.47
N GLU A 142 -2.60 15.13 6.35
CA GLU A 142 -3.31 15.75 7.49
C GLU A 142 -4.45 16.67 7.01
N ASN A 143 -4.17 17.52 6.02
CA ASN A 143 -5.17 18.41 5.44
C ASN A 143 -6.32 17.62 4.81
N PHE A 144 -6.01 16.57 4.06
CA PHE A 144 -7.01 15.67 3.47
C PHE A 144 -7.90 15.02 4.54
N GLY A 145 -7.32 14.53 5.64
CA GLY A 145 -8.11 13.97 6.74
C GLY A 145 -9.10 14.96 7.33
N ARG A 146 -8.67 16.20 7.55
CA ARG A 146 -9.53 17.30 8.04
C ARG A 146 -10.66 17.61 7.04
N GLU A 147 -10.33 17.70 5.76
CA GLU A 147 -11.28 17.93 4.68
C GLU A 147 -12.36 16.84 4.63
N MET A 148 -12.01 15.57 4.80
CA MET A 148 -12.97 14.47 4.80
C MET A 148 -14.01 14.58 5.93
N VAL A 149 -13.62 15.08 7.10
CA VAL A 149 -14.56 15.36 8.20
C VAL A 149 -15.54 16.45 7.81
N GLU A 150 -15.04 17.55 7.22
CA GLU A 150 -15.88 18.68 6.81
C GLU A 150 -16.86 18.28 5.71
N ILE A 151 -16.39 17.62 4.66
CA ILE A 151 -17.25 17.13 3.57
C ILE A 151 -18.29 16.17 4.12
N SER A 152 -17.89 15.23 5.00
CA SER A 152 -18.82 14.27 5.61
C SER A 152 -19.95 14.96 6.35
N ARG A 153 -19.65 15.98 7.17
CA ARG A 153 -20.66 16.76 7.90
C ARG A 153 -21.64 17.46 6.96
N ARG A 154 -21.13 18.07 5.91
CA ARG A 154 -21.93 18.81 4.93
C ARG A 154 -22.80 17.89 4.09
N VAL A 155 -22.27 16.73 3.70
CA VAL A 155 -23.07 15.71 2.98
C VAL A 155 -24.19 15.15 3.87
N TYR A 156 -23.93 14.90 5.17
CA TYR A 156 -24.99 14.53 6.12
C TYR A 156 -26.03 15.67 6.32
N ALA A 157 -25.63 16.93 6.13
CA ALA A 157 -26.54 18.08 6.15
C ALA A 157 -27.31 18.27 4.83
N GLY A 158 -27.11 17.45 3.82
CA GLY A 158 -27.84 17.46 2.55
C GLY A 158 -27.07 18.03 1.35
N GLU A 159 -25.81 18.45 1.50
CA GLU A 159 -25.00 19.01 0.40
C GLU A 159 -24.40 17.87 -0.48
N THR A 160 -25.26 17.14 -1.17
CA THR A 160 -24.88 15.96 -1.98
C THR A 160 -24.04 16.31 -3.22
N ASN A 161 -24.00 17.56 -3.64
CA ASN A 161 -23.15 18.06 -4.71
C ASN A 161 -21.63 18.01 -4.36
N LEU A 162 -21.29 17.77 -3.11
CA LEU A 162 -19.91 17.56 -2.65
C LEU A 162 -19.42 16.11 -2.85
N ILE A 163 -20.33 15.18 -3.15
CA ILE A 163 -19.96 13.80 -3.45
C ILE A 163 -19.27 13.78 -4.83
N PRO A 164 -17.99 13.34 -4.91
CA PRO A 164 -17.27 13.36 -6.16
C PRO A 164 -17.85 12.34 -7.16
N GLU A 165 -17.69 12.63 -8.44
CA GLU A 165 -17.99 11.67 -9.49
C GLU A 165 -17.11 10.42 -9.36
N VAL A 166 -17.67 9.26 -9.67
CA VAL A 166 -16.92 8.00 -9.64
C VAL A 166 -15.90 7.99 -10.78
N PRO A 167 -14.59 7.87 -10.48
CA PRO A 167 -13.58 7.88 -11.52
C PRO A 167 -13.83 6.78 -12.57
N PRO A 168 -13.57 7.02 -13.86
CA PRO A 168 -13.77 6.04 -14.90
C PRO A 168 -12.86 4.81 -14.68
N MET A 169 -13.36 3.61 -14.98
CA MET A 169 -12.54 2.40 -14.96
C MET A 169 -11.57 2.39 -16.12
N LEU A 170 -10.34 2.07 -15.84
CA LEU A 170 -9.36 1.76 -16.88
C LEU A 170 -9.67 0.40 -17.52
N PRO A 171 -9.28 0.19 -18.78
CA PRO A 171 -9.44 -1.10 -19.47
C PRO A 171 -8.86 -2.26 -18.64
N PRO A 172 -9.42 -3.48 -18.76
CA PRO A 172 -8.87 -4.66 -18.09
C PRO A 172 -7.37 -4.83 -18.38
N ARG A 173 -6.65 -5.35 -17.42
CA ARG A 173 -5.22 -5.63 -17.63
C ARG A 173 -5.06 -6.80 -18.59
N THR A 174 -4.14 -6.61 -19.53
CA THR A 174 -3.66 -7.68 -20.40
C THR A 174 -2.41 -8.38 -19.84
N LEU A 175 -1.78 -7.80 -18.82
CA LEU A 175 -0.54 -8.32 -18.23
C LEU A 175 -0.86 -9.12 -16.96
N SER A 176 -0.46 -10.39 -16.94
CA SER A 176 -0.36 -11.17 -15.71
C SER A 176 0.77 -10.62 -14.84
N ARG A 177 0.60 -10.66 -13.51
CA ARG A 177 1.72 -10.36 -12.60
C ARG A 177 2.70 -11.51 -12.65
N PRO A 178 3.99 -11.28 -12.88
CA PRO A 178 4.97 -12.34 -12.77
C PRO A 178 4.98 -12.86 -11.33
N GLN A 179 4.89 -14.18 -11.17
CA GLN A 179 5.04 -14.86 -9.89
C GLN A 179 6.43 -15.49 -9.84
N PHE A 180 7.33 -14.85 -9.11
CA PHE A 180 8.67 -15.40 -8.92
C PHE A 180 8.64 -16.50 -7.88
N LYS A 181 9.18 -17.66 -8.24
CA LYS A 181 9.32 -18.80 -7.32
C LYS A 181 10.24 -18.42 -6.17
N LYS A 182 9.78 -18.68 -4.96
CA LYS A 182 10.58 -18.51 -3.75
C LYS A 182 11.22 -19.83 -3.37
N LYS A 183 12.49 -19.77 -2.97
CA LYS A 183 13.25 -20.90 -2.44
C LYS A 183 13.62 -20.61 -1.00
N LEU A 184 13.53 -21.62 -0.14
CA LEU A 184 14.04 -21.54 1.22
C LEU A 184 15.33 -22.35 1.32
N ASN A 185 16.40 -21.70 1.74
CA ASN A 185 17.63 -22.36 2.16
C ASN A 185 17.50 -22.76 3.63
N THR A 186 17.17 -24.03 3.86
CA THR A 186 16.96 -24.57 5.21
C THR A 186 18.21 -24.52 6.09
N LYS A 187 19.42 -24.49 5.49
CA LYS A 187 20.68 -24.36 6.25
C LYS A 187 20.89 -22.95 6.80
N LYS A 188 20.27 -21.93 6.19
CA LYS A 188 20.30 -20.53 6.65
C LYS A 188 19.09 -20.17 7.49
N CYS A 189 18.00 -20.92 7.42
CA CYS A 189 16.77 -20.65 8.17
C CYS A 189 16.98 -20.94 9.65
N LEU A 190 16.55 -20.01 10.49
CA LEU A 190 16.64 -20.11 11.95
C LEU A 190 15.33 -20.61 12.58
N TYR A 191 14.41 -21.16 11.81
CA TYR A 191 13.20 -21.75 12.39
C TYR A 191 13.58 -23.00 13.22
N PRO A 192 13.03 -23.19 14.45
CA PRO A 192 11.90 -22.46 15.05
C PRO A 192 12.26 -21.18 15.83
N GLU A 193 13.54 -20.83 16.01
CA GLU A 193 13.95 -19.65 16.81
C GLU A 193 13.59 -18.31 16.13
N CYS A 194 13.29 -18.33 14.84
CA CYS A 194 12.87 -17.16 14.07
C CYS A 194 11.63 -17.49 13.24
N SER A 195 10.54 -16.74 13.43
CA SER A 195 9.27 -16.84 12.71
C SER A 195 8.87 -15.58 11.94
N LEU A 196 9.77 -14.58 11.83
CA LEU A 196 9.48 -13.25 11.26
C LEU A 196 8.70 -13.29 9.94
N CYS A 197 9.09 -14.17 9.01
CA CYS A 197 8.40 -14.26 7.72
C CYS A 197 6.96 -14.79 7.83
N MET A 198 6.68 -15.64 8.82
CA MET A 198 5.32 -16.13 9.13
C MET A 198 4.50 -15.04 9.82
N ASP A 199 5.08 -14.41 10.86
CA ASP A 199 4.41 -13.43 11.71
C ASP A 199 4.01 -12.18 10.91
N HIS A 200 4.88 -11.73 10.01
CA HIS A 200 4.66 -10.57 9.17
C HIS A 200 4.09 -10.90 7.78
N CYS A 201 3.76 -12.15 7.50
CA CYS A 201 3.04 -12.50 6.27
C CYS A 201 1.63 -11.91 6.30
N ARG A 202 1.33 -10.94 5.45
CA ARG A 202 0.03 -10.26 5.40
C ARG A 202 -1.13 -11.19 5.00
N LEU A 203 -0.83 -12.31 4.38
CA LEU A 203 -1.81 -13.35 4.04
C LEU A 203 -1.85 -14.48 5.07
N LYS A 204 -0.90 -14.52 6.02
CA LYS A 204 -0.75 -15.61 7.00
C LYS A 204 -0.72 -17.02 6.37
N ILE A 205 -0.05 -17.15 5.22
CA ILE A 205 -0.02 -18.37 4.42
C ILE A 205 1.36 -19.06 4.39
N ILE A 206 2.38 -18.49 5.06
CA ILE A 206 3.70 -19.13 5.14
C ILE A 206 3.66 -20.09 6.32
N ASP A 207 4.00 -21.36 6.08
CA ASP A 207 4.12 -22.38 7.08
C ASP A 207 5.51 -23.03 7.00
N LEU A 208 6.37 -22.71 7.97
CA LEU A 208 7.72 -23.27 8.07
C LEU A 208 7.78 -24.58 8.86
N SER A 209 6.67 -25.01 9.48
CA SER A 209 6.60 -26.27 10.21
C SER A 209 6.62 -27.49 9.26
N GLN A 210 6.27 -27.29 8.02
CA GLN A 210 6.33 -28.32 6.99
C GLN A 210 7.76 -28.47 6.47
N SER A 211 8.12 -29.68 6.05
CA SER A 211 9.43 -29.99 5.46
C SER A 211 9.24 -30.64 4.08
N PRO A 212 9.63 -29.97 2.97
CA PRO A 212 10.13 -28.60 2.91
C PRO A 212 9.06 -27.56 3.21
N PRO A 213 9.44 -26.35 3.69
CA PRO A 213 8.49 -25.26 3.89
C PRO A 213 7.82 -24.86 2.58
N VAL A 214 6.53 -24.59 2.66
CA VAL A 214 5.70 -24.33 1.47
C VAL A 214 5.40 -22.84 1.36
N PHE A 215 5.65 -22.28 0.18
CA PHE A 215 5.10 -21.00 -0.24
C PHE A 215 3.92 -21.32 -1.19
N PRO A 216 2.68 -21.19 -0.72
CA PRO A 216 1.50 -21.59 -1.52
C PRO A 216 1.38 -20.79 -2.82
N GLU A 217 0.67 -21.34 -3.81
CA GLU A 217 0.41 -20.67 -5.09
C GLU A 217 -0.39 -19.38 -4.92
N GLU A 218 -1.20 -19.28 -3.88
CA GLU A 218 -1.95 -18.06 -3.51
C GLU A 218 -1.04 -16.95 -2.96
N CYS A 219 0.26 -17.23 -2.79
CA CYS A 219 1.22 -16.25 -2.34
C CYS A 219 1.33 -15.11 -3.35
N GLN A 220 0.95 -13.92 -2.91
CA GLN A 220 1.10 -12.71 -3.73
C GLN A 220 2.57 -12.31 -3.82
N PRO A 221 3.02 -11.75 -4.97
CA PRO A 221 4.40 -11.33 -5.18
C PRO A 221 4.74 -10.03 -4.43
N CYS A 222 4.55 -10.02 -3.11
CA CYS A 222 4.93 -8.89 -2.27
C CYS A 222 6.39 -8.96 -1.79
N TYR A 223 7.00 -10.13 -1.80
CA TYR A 223 8.41 -10.41 -1.43
C TYR A 223 8.85 -9.91 -0.05
N PHE A 224 7.94 -9.50 0.80
CA PHE A 224 8.26 -8.94 2.10
C PHE A 224 9.00 -9.96 2.99
N CYS A 225 8.63 -11.24 2.92
CA CYS A 225 9.31 -12.31 3.65
C CYS A 225 10.81 -12.44 3.30
N GLU A 226 11.19 -12.20 2.03
CA GLU A 226 12.60 -12.15 1.63
C GLU A 226 13.30 -10.92 2.19
N LEU A 227 12.65 -9.76 2.09
CA LEU A 227 13.19 -8.48 2.52
C LEU A 227 13.52 -8.48 4.03
N ILE A 228 12.66 -9.06 4.87
CA ILE A 228 12.81 -9.08 6.33
C ILE A 228 13.58 -10.29 6.87
N CYS A 229 13.93 -11.27 6.02
CA CYS A 229 14.66 -12.45 6.45
C CYS A 229 16.08 -12.08 6.93
N PRO A 230 16.43 -12.22 8.22
CA PRO A 230 17.69 -11.71 8.74
C PRO A 230 18.91 -12.46 8.19
N THR A 231 18.74 -13.74 7.83
CA THR A 231 19.81 -14.59 7.31
C THR A 231 19.84 -14.69 5.79
N GLY A 232 18.83 -14.11 5.10
CA GLY A 232 18.67 -14.33 3.66
C GLY A 232 18.37 -15.77 3.29
N ALA A 233 17.65 -16.48 4.14
CA ALA A 233 17.24 -17.86 3.86
C ALA A 233 16.17 -17.94 2.77
N ILE A 234 15.35 -16.89 2.59
CA ILE A 234 14.33 -16.83 1.55
C ILE A 234 14.86 -16.01 0.39
N GLU A 235 14.83 -16.58 -0.80
CA GLU A 235 15.25 -15.92 -2.04
C GLU A 235 14.21 -16.18 -3.14
N ALA A 236 13.80 -15.15 -3.85
CA ALA A 236 13.00 -15.28 -5.06
C ALA A 236 13.90 -15.20 -6.31
N ASP A 237 13.50 -15.89 -7.35
CA ASP A 237 14.19 -15.88 -8.64
C ASP A 237 13.71 -14.69 -9.47
N TYR A 238 14.45 -13.58 -9.44
CA TYR A 238 14.12 -12.37 -10.19
C TYR A 238 14.84 -12.28 -11.53
N GLU A 239 15.87 -13.10 -11.76
CA GLU A 239 16.80 -12.92 -12.89
C GLU A 239 16.11 -13.12 -14.24
N SER A 240 15.12 -14.01 -14.30
CA SER A 240 14.37 -14.31 -15.53
C SER A 240 13.64 -13.09 -16.13
N ASP A 241 13.26 -12.12 -15.30
CA ASP A 241 12.44 -10.98 -15.72
C ASP A 241 13.04 -9.61 -15.32
N ALA A 242 14.24 -9.61 -14.72
CA ALA A 242 14.86 -8.39 -14.19
C ALA A 242 15.08 -7.32 -15.27
N GLU A 243 15.56 -7.70 -16.43
CA GLU A 243 15.81 -6.78 -17.55
C GLU A 243 14.49 -6.19 -18.08
N LEU A 244 13.46 -7.02 -18.23
CA LEU A 244 12.16 -6.59 -18.73
C LEU A 244 11.48 -5.61 -17.75
N GLU A 245 11.48 -5.92 -16.45
CA GLU A 245 10.85 -5.06 -15.44
C GLU A 245 11.66 -3.78 -15.20
N THR A 246 12.99 -3.84 -15.19
CA THR A 246 13.85 -2.65 -15.12
C THR A 246 13.67 -1.77 -16.35
N GLY A 247 13.58 -2.36 -17.54
CA GLY A 247 13.29 -1.62 -18.78
C GLY A 247 11.93 -0.93 -18.75
N ARG A 248 10.89 -1.61 -18.26
CA ARG A 248 9.56 -1.00 -18.05
C ARG A 248 9.58 0.13 -17.03
N ALA A 249 10.29 -0.04 -15.92
CA ALA A 249 10.44 1.00 -14.91
C ALA A 249 11.18 2.22 -15.50
N LYS A 250 12.22 1.99 -16.30
CA LYS A 250 13.03 3.04 -16.91
C LYS A 250 12.23 3.85 -17.94
N THR A 251 11.34 3.24 -18.71
CA THR A 251 10.55 3.92 -19.72
C THR A 251 9.20 4.40 -19.17
N MET A 252 8.27 3.48 -18.93
CA MET A 252 6.87 3.81 -18.59
C MET A 252 6.72 4.61 -17.30
N PHE A 253 7.53 4.29 -16.26
CA PHE A 253 7.39 4.97 -14.96
C PHE A 253 8.11 6.32 -15.00
N THR A 254 9.26 6.41 -15.67
CA THR A 254 9.96 7.69 -15.82
C THR A 254 9.10 8.69 -16.59
N GLU A 255 8.54 8.30 -17.74
CA GLU A 255 7.63 9.15 -18.51
C GLU A 255 6.42 9.61 -17.70
N ALA A 256 5.85 8.70 -16.89
CA ALA A 256 4.71 9.04 -16.04
C ALA A 256 5.07 10.05 -14.94
N LEU A 257 6.26 9.90 -14.34
CA LEU A 257 6.75 10.81 -13.31
C LEU A 257 7.15 12.16 -13.88
N GLU A 258 7.79 12.22 -15.05
CA GLU A 258 8.12 13.46 -15.74
C GLU A 258 6.86 14.24 -16.12
N LYS A 259 5.84 13.55 -16.63
CA LYS A 259 4.54 14.16 -16.90
C LYS A 259 3.90 14.70 -15.62
N ALA A 260 3.90 13.92 -14.55
CA ALA A 260 3.32 14.33 -13.27
C ALA A 260 4.07 15.53 -12.66
N GLU A 261 5.41 15.59 -12.83
CA GLU A 261 6.22 16.71 -12.39
C GLU A 261 5.92 17.98 -13.21
N ALA A 262 5.80 17.86 -14.54
CA ALA A 262 5.41 18.96 -15.41
C ALA A 262 4.00 19.50 -15.09
N GLU A 263 3.09 18.65 -14.61
CA GLU A 263 1.74 19.01 -14.17
C GLU A 263 1.68 19.49 -12.70
N GLY A 264 2.82 19.57 -12.00
CA GLY A 264 2.90 19.97 -10.60
C GLY A 264 2.31 18.96 -9.60
N ARG A 265 2.08 17.70 -10.02
CA ARG A 265 1.52 16.63 -9.17
C ARG A 265 2.59 15.79 -8.48
N PHE A 266 3.80 15.83 -8.98
CA PHE A 266 4.96 15.13 -8.40
C PHE A 266 6.10 16.11 -8.18
N ARG A 267 6.76 15.98 -7.04
CA ARG A 267 7.90 16.78 -6.63
C ARG A 267 9.12 15.86 -6.50
N ARG A 268 10.07 15.98 -7.41
CA ARG A 268 11.27 15.13 -7.45
C ARG A 268 12.23 15.49 -6.32
N LEU A 269 12.59 14.51 -5.51
CA LEU A 269 13.61 14.65 -4.45
C LEU A 269 14.90 13.93 -4.82
N THR A 270 14.83 12.89 -5.65
CA THR A 270 16.01 12.16 -6.13
C THR A 270 16.33 12.57 -7.55
N PRO A 271 17.49 13.18 -7.83
CA PRO A 271 17.92 13.52 -9.17
C PRO A 271 18.00 12.30 -10.11
N VAL A 272 17.64 12.49 -11.37
CA VAL A 272 17.58 11.38 -12.36
C VAL A 272 18.92 10.67 -12.53
N GLU A 273 20.01 11.43 -12.51
CA GLU A 273 21.39 10.91 -12.63
C GLU A 273 21.86 10.07 -11.45
N LYS A 274 21.13 10.14 -10.32
CA LYS A 274 21.41 9.31 -9.13
C LYS A 274 20.62 8.00 -9.09
N VAL A 275 19.69 7.80 -10.04
CA VAL A 275 18.88 6.57 -10.08
C VAL A 275 19.75 5.38 -10.41
N GLY A 276 19.70 4.35 -9.57
CA GLY A 276 20.51 3.14 -9.70
C GLY A 276 19.96 2.15 -10.71
N TRP A 277 19.75 2.52 -11.97
CA TRP A 277 19.12 1.68 -13.00
C TRP A 277 19.71 0.27 -13.12
N ASP A 278 21.01 0.12 -12.86
CA ASP A 278 21.71 -1.17 -12.92
C ASP A 278 21.74 -1.90 -11.58
N THR A 279 21.11 -1.31 -10.55
CA THR A 279 21.08 -1.84 -9.19
C THR A 279 19.64 -2.05 -8.73
N PRO A 280 18.93 -3.10 -9.20
CA PRO A 280 17.64 -3.49 -8.68
C PRO A 280 17.67 -3.68 -7.16
N PHE A 281 16.58 -3.35 -6.48
CA PHE A 281 16.54 -3.37 -5.01
C PHE A 281 16.88 -4.74 -4.42
N TYR A 282 16.56 -5.85 -5.10
CA TYR A 282 16.95 -7.18 -4.61
C TYR A 282 18.46 -7.38 -4.55
N LYS A 283 19.23 -6.83 -5.48
CA LYS A 283 20.71 -6.87 -5.43
C LYS A 283 21.21 -6.02 -4.25
N PHE A 284 20.61 -4.84 -4.03
CA PHE A 284 20.95 -3.96 -2.94
C PHE A 284 20.70 -4.64 -1.58
N PHE A 285 19.49 -5.10 -1.29
CA PHE A 285 19.18 -5.63 0.04
C PHE A 285 19.82 -7.01 0.31
N ARG A 286 20.24 -7.76 -0.71
CA ARG A 286 21.00 -9.01 -0.53
C ARG A 286 22.45 -8.78 -0.11
N THR A 287 23.01 -7.61 -0.43
CA THR A 287 24.42 -7.25 -0.14
C THR A 287 24.57 -6.26 1.00
N HIS A 288 23.50 -5.66 1.49
CA HIS A 288 23.45 -4.67 2.57
C HIS A 288 22.70 -5.25 3.79
N PRO A 289 22.74 -4.58 4.95
CA PRO A 289 21.91 -4.96 6.09
C PRO A 289 20.46 -5.13 5.68
N ARG A 290 19.86 -6.24 6.12
CA ARG A 290 18.47 -6.55 5.81
C ARG A 290 17.53 -5.48 6.38
N TYR A 291 16.36 -5.34 5.75
CA TYR A 291 15.33 -4.46 6.26
C TYR A 291 14.98 -4.82 7.70
N VAL A 292 15.07 -3.85 8.58
CA VAL A 292 14.67 -4.00 9.98
C VAL A 292 13.25 -3.49 10.09
N ILE A 293 12.35 -4.34 10.59
CA ILE A 293 10.99 -3.91 10.90
C ILE A 293 11.07 -2.86 11.99
N PRO A 294 10.53 -1.64 11.80
CA PRO A 294 10.50 -0.62 12.83
C PRO A 294 9.89 -1.13 14.13
N GLU A 295 10.34 -0.64 15.28
CA GLU A 295 9.87 -1.11 16.60
C GLU A 295 8.36 -0.91 16.78
N ASP A 296 7.83 0.18 16.30
CA ASP A 296 6.41 0.51 16.26
C ASP A 296 5.57 -0.41 15.33
N ASP A 297 6.21 -1.14 14.42
CA ASP A 297 5.58 -2.18 13.59
C ASP A 297 5.73 -3.59 14.19
N ARG A 298 6.53 -3.77 15.24
CA ARG A 298 6.75 -5.07 15.91
C ARG A 298 5.63 -5.44 16.89
N ASP A 299 5.00 -4.44 17.46
CA ASP A 299 3.94 -4.60 18.48
C ASP A 299 2.52 -4.54 17.89
N GLU A 300 2.39 -4.47 16.56
CA GLU A 300 1.11 -4.41 15.85
C GLU A 300 0.68 -5.73 15.20
#